data_0e51fdced9ccc7905b1d9cd057ddc2de
#
_entry.id   0e51fdced9ccc7905b1d9cd057ddc2de
#
_cell.length_a   1.000
_cell.length_b   1.000
_cell.length_c   1.000
_cell.angle_alpha   90.00
_cell.angle_beta   90.00
_cell.angle_gamma   90.00
#
_symmetry.space_group_name_H-M   'P 1'
#
loop_
_entity.id
_entity.type
_entity.pdbx_description
1 polymer ?
#
loop_
_entity_poly.entity_id
_entity_poly.type
_entity_poly.pdbx_seq_one_letter_code
_entity_poly.pdbx_strand_id
1 'polypeptide(L)'
;MNLYYKLANGNWVDRYDIETAFYISTGAKYTTDSKKFVRWLFPLLGESILAVKKADDPELIEELLKSRQKIRAIKVYKDIHNCTLAEAKEAIERMM
;
A
#
# COMPACT_ATOMS: atom_id res chain seq x y z
N MET A 1 0.96 2.59 12.19
CA MET A 1 1.22 1.37 11.40
C MET A 1 0.61 1.55 10.02
N ASN A 2 1.38 1.28 8.98
CA ASN A 2 0.89 1.39 7.61
C ASN A 2 0.08 0.16 7.21
N LEU A 3 -1.00 0.40 6.48
CA LEU A 3 -1.83 -0.65 5.90
C LEU A 3 -1.70 -0.59 4.38
N TYR A 4 -1.82 -1.76 3.76
CA TYR A 4 -1.88 -1.89 2.31
C TYR A 4 -3.27 -2.41 1.92
N TYR A 5 -3.79 -1.86 0.84
CA TYR A 5 -5.14 -2.15 0.36
C TYR A 5 -5.07 -2.70 -1.06
N LYS A 6 -5.75 -3.83 -1.29
CA LYS A 6 -5.84 -4.42 -2.63
C LYS A 6 -7.01 -3.82 -3.38
N LEU A 7 -6.73 -3.24 -4.53
CA LEU A 7 -7.74 -2.64 -5.39
C LEU A 7 -8.35 -3.68 -6.34
N ALA A 8 -9.47 -3.32 -6.95
CA ALA A 8 -10.19 -4.18 -7.89
C ALA A 8 -9.34 -4.60 -9.10
N ASN A 9 -8.36 -3.78 -9.49
CA ASN A 9 -7.43 -4.10 -10.58
C ASN A 9 -6.32 -5.07 -10.18
N GLY A 10 -6.29 -5.53 -8.93
CA GLY A 10 -5.28 -6.43 -8.40
C GLY A 10 -4.03 -5.76 -7.82
N ASN A 11 -3.90 -4.46 -7.95
CA ASN A 11 -2.76 -3.73 -7.40
C ASN A 11 -2.95 -3.43 -5.91
N TRP A 12 -1.85 -3.40 -5.19
CA TRP A 12 -1.81 -3.00 -3.78
C TRP A 12 -1.33 -1.56 -3.68
N VAL A 13 -2.01 -0.77 -2.86
CA VAL A 13 -1.65 0.62 -2.57
C VAL A 13 -1.54 0.81 -1.06
N ASP A 14 -0.67 1.69 -0.62
CA ASP A 14 -0.55 2.01 0.79
C ASP A 14 -1.44 3.20 1.17
N ARG A 15 -1.47 3.49 2.47
CA ARG A 15 -2.26 4.61 2.98
C ARG A 15 -1.82 5.95 2.37
N TYR A 16 -0.54 6.12 2.12
CA TYR A 16 -0.02 7.35 1.54
C TYR A 16 -0.58 7.59 0.14
N ASP A 17 -0.67 6.56 -0.69
CA ASP A 17 -1.28 6.67 -2.02
C ASP A 17 -2.74 7.10 -1.94
N ILE A 18 -3.49 6.58 -0.98
CA ILE A 18 -4.89 6.92 -0.78
C ILE A 18 -5.02 8.38 -0.32
N GLU A 19 -4.18 8.82 0.61
CA GLU A 19 -4.16 10.19 1.09
C GLU A 19 -3.79 11.18 -0.02
N THR A 20 -2.84 10.80 -0.86
CA THR A 20 -2.44 11.61 -2.01
C THR A 20 -3.58 11.71 -3.02
N ALA A 21 -4.27 10.63 -3.32
CA ALA A 21 -5.43 10.63 -4.21
C ALA A 21 -6.55 11.52 -3.65
N PHE A 22 -6.79 11.49 -2.35
CA PHE A 22 -7.76 12.36 -1.70
C PHE A 22 -7.39 13.83 -1.89
N TYR A 23 -6.13 14.18 -1.64
CA TYR A 23 -5.66 15.56 -1.81
C TYR A 23 -5.81 16.03 -3.26
N ILE A 24 -5.41 15.22 -4.22
CA ILE A 24 -5.54 15.53 -5.65
C ILE A 24 -7.00 15.73 -6.04
N SER A 25 -7.89 14.87 -5.56
CA SER A 25 -9.31 14.89 -5.93
C SER A 25 -10.09 16.03 -5.29
N THR A 26 -9.74 16.42 -4.07
CA THR A 26 -10.55 17.38 -3.27
C THR A 26 -9.83 18.68 -2.95
N GLY A 27 -8.50 18.75 -3.13
CA GLY A 27 -7.69 19.88 -2.72
C GLY A 27 -7.53 20.04 -1.22
N ALA A 28 -8.02 19.09 -0.41
CA ALA A 28 -7.97 19.14 1.05
C ALA A 28 -7.06 18.05 1.60
N LYS A 29 -6.30 18.38 2.65
CA LYS A 29 -5.49 17.38 3.36
C LYS A 29 -6.36 16.62 4.35
N TYR A 30 -6.15 15.30 4.43
CA TYR A 30 -6.89 14.45 5.37
C TYR A 30 -6.69 14.88 6.83
N THR A 31 -5.54 15.46 7.16
CA THR A 31 -5.22 15.92 8.51
C THR A 31 -6.00 17.16 8.92
N THR A 32 -6.44 18.00 7.95
CA THR A 32 -7.18 19.22 8.21
C THR A 32 -8.67 19.05 8.05
N ASP A 33 -9.11 18.02 7.32
CA ASP A 33 -10.52 17.74 7.11
C ASP A 33 -10.77 16.23 7.15
N SER A 34 -10.69 15.66 8.36
CA SER A 34 -10.85 14.22 8.57
C SER A 34 -12.25 13.73 8.23
N LYS A 35 -13.29 14.55 8.42
CA LYS A 35 -14.68 14.16 8.06
C LYS A 35 -14.83 14.00 6.56
N LYS A 36 -14.27 14.92 5.79
CA LYS A 36 -14.29 14.87 4.33
C LYS A 36 -13.48 13.66 3.82
N PHE A 37 -12.35 13.39 4.44
CA PHE A 37 -11.53 12.22 4.11
C PHE A 37 -12.30 10.93 4.32
N VAL A 38 -12.96 10.77 5.47
CA VAL A 38 -13.74 9.58 5.78
C VAL A 38 -14.89 9.40 4.77
N ARG A 39 -15.63 10.45 4.45
CA ARG A 39 -16.71 10.40 3.47
C ARG A 39 -16.22 9.98 2.08
N TRP A 40 -15.04 10.46 1.69
CA TRP A 40 -14.43 10.10 0.42
C TRP A 40 -13.95 8.66 0.42
N LEU A 41 -13.38 8.20 1.54
CA LEU A 41 -12.78 6.86 1.67
C LEU A 41 -13.82 5.75 1.75
N PHE A 42 -14.95 5.97 2.42
CA PHE A 42 -15.95 4.94 2.66
C PHE A 42 -16.46 4.26 1.37
N PRO A 43 -16.84 5.01 0.32
CA PRO A 43 -17.24 4.35 -0.94
C PRO A 43 -16.12 3.52 -1.55
N LEU A 44 -14.87 3.98 -1.46
CA LEU A 44 -13.72 3.23 -1.97
C LEU A 44 -13.52 1.93 -1.22
N LEU A 45 -13.64 1.97 0.12
CA LEU A 45 -13.53 0.77 0.95
C LEU A 45 -14.62 -0.25 0.63
N GLY A 46 -15.84 0.21 0.34
CA GLY A 46 -16.97 -0.66 0.03
C GLY A 46 -16.96 -1.25 -1.36
N GLU A 47 -16.44 -0.53 -2.35
CA GLU A 47 -16.57 -0.90 -3.77
C GLU A 47 -15.27 -1.33 -4.44
N SER A 48 -14.14 -0.77 -4.00
CA SER A 48 -12.86 -0.91 -4.70
C SER A 48 -11.80 -1.69 -3.95
N ILE A 49 -11.95 -1.89 -2.65
CA ILE A 49 -10.93 -2.55 -1.84
C ILE A 49 -11.34 -4.00 -1.57
N LEU A 50 -10.54 -4.94 -2.09
CA LEU A 50 -10.80 -6.37 -1.98
C LEU A 50 -10.17 -6.99 -0.75
N ALA A 51 -9.07 -6.44 -0.25
CA ALA A 51 -8.36 -6.98 0.89
C ALA A 51 -7.50 -5.90 1.55
N VAL A 52 -7.17 -6.12 2.82
CA VAL A 52 -6.31 -5.23 3.61
C VAL A 52 -5.25 -6.09 4.28
N LYS A 53 -4.00 -5.67 4.22
CA LYS A 53 -2.89 -6.32 4.94
C LYS A 53 -2.05 -5.28 5.65
N LYS A 54 -1.46 -5.69 6.78
CA LYS A 54 -0.52 -4.84 7.51
C LYS A 54 0.81 -4.78 6.77
N ALA A 55 1.52 -3.65 6.89
CA ALA A 55 2.82 -3.47 6.25
C ALA A 55 3.88 -4.48 6.68
N ASP A 56 3.71 -5.09 7.86
CA ASP A 56 4.62 -6.11 8.39
C ASP A 56 4.18 -7.55 8.11
N ASP A 57 3.14 -7.76 7.31
CA ASP A 57 2.65 -9.08 6.96
C ASP A 57 3.53 -9.69 5.87
N PRO A 58 4.18 -10.86 6.13
CA PRO A 58 5.03 -11.49 5.13
C PRO A 58 4.31 -11.90 3.85
N GLU A 59 3.01 -12.21 3.93
CA GLU A 59 2.21 -12.57 2.76
C GLU A 59 2.06 -11.39 1.78
N LEU A 60 2.16 -10.16 2.29
CA LEU A 60 2.07 -8.97 1.45
C LEU A 60 3.17 -8.95 0.39
N ILE A 61 4.36 -9.43 0.71
CA ILE A 61 5.48 -9.50 -0.24
C ILE A 61 5.12 -10.38 -1.43
N GLU A 62 4.57 -11.57 -1.17
CA GLU A 62 4.13 -12.48 -2.23
C GLU A 62 3.03 -11.88 -3.08
N GLU A 63 2.04 -11.24 -2.45
CA GLU A 63 0.95 -10.57 -3.15
C GLU A 63 1.45 -9.44 -4.05
N LEU A 64 2.40 -8.64 -3.56
CA LEU A 64 3.00 -7.57 -4.35
C LEU A 64 3.77 -8.11 -5.56
N LEU A 65 4.47 -9.22 -5.40
CA LEU A 65 5.17 -9.86 -6.53
C LEU A 65 4.20 -10.44 -7.54
N LYS A 66 3.09 -11.04 -7.10
CA LYS A 66 2.04 -11.54 -7.98
C LYS A 66 1.40 -10.43 -8.81
N SER A 67 1.26 -9.25 -8.25
CA SER A 67 0.69 -8.09 -8.93
C SER A 67 1.75 -7.25 -9.65
N ARG A 68 2.97 -7.76 -9.81
CA ARG A 68 4.08 -7.11 -10.52
C ARG A 68 4.50 -5.78 -9.90
N GLN A 69 4.40 -5.67 -8.59
CA GLN A 69 4.79 -4.49 -7.83
C GLN A 69 6.12 -4.72 -7.11
N LYS A 70 7.16 -5.03 -7.88
CA LYS A 70 8.49 -5.36 -7.36
C LYS A 70 9.06 -4.28 -6.44
N ILE A 71 8.94 -3.02 -6.82
CA ILE A 71 9.50 -1.90 -6.05
C ILE A 71 8.84 -1.81 -4.67
N ARG A 72 7.51 -1.98 -4.62
CA ARG A 72 6.80 -2.00 -3.33
C ARG A 72 7.17 -3.22 -2.50
N ALA A 73 7.37 -4.38 -3.12
CA ALA A 73 7.81 -5.58 -2.44
C ALA A 73 9.18 -5.38 -1.79
N ILE A 74 10.10 -4.73 -2.49
CA ILE A 74 11.43 -4.39 -1.96
C ILE A 74 11.30 -3.48 -0.74
N LYS A 75 10.46 -2.45 -0.81
CA LYS A 75 10.24 -1.54 0.30
C LYS A 75 9.66 -2.25 1.51
N VAL A 76 8.65 -3.09 1.32
CA VAL A 76 8.03 -3.86 2.40
C VAL A 76 9.03 -4.81 3.03
N TYR A 77 9.82 -5.52 2.23
CA TYR A 77 10.86 -6.42 2.74
C TYR A 77 11.88 -5.67 3.58
N LYS A 78 12.35 -4.52 3.09
CA LYS A 78 13.29 -3.67 3.82
C LYS A 78 12.74 -3.25 5.18
N ASP A 79 11.47 -2.84 5.23
CA ASP A 79 10.83 -2.38 6.47
C ASP A 79 10.63 -3.53 7.45
N ILE A 80 10.24 -4.72 6.98
CA ILE A 80 10.02 -5.89 7.84
C ILE A 80 11.35 -6.37 8.44
N HIS A 81 12.38 -6.49 7.62
CA HIS A 81 13.67 -7.06 8.04
C HIS A 81 14.69 -6.03 8.50
N ASN A 82 14.35 -4.74 8.43
CA ASN A 82 15.22 -3.64 8.83
C ASN A 82 16.62 -3.76 8.19
N CYS A 83 16.66 -4.06 6.90
CA CYS A 83 17.90 -4.20 6.13
C CYS A 83 18.08 -3.04 5.16
N THR A 84 19.20 -3.04 4.43
CA THR A 84 19.46 -2.02 3.41
C THR A 84 18.61 -2.26 2.16
N LEU A 85 18.45 -1.23 1.34
CA LEU A 85 17.74 -1.33 0.08
C LEU A 85 18.37 -2.37 -0.85
N ALA A 86 19.70 -2.44 -0.90
CA ALA A 86 20.43 -3.41 -1.72
C ALA A 86 20.16 -4.84 -1.28
N GLU A 87 20.13 -5.09 0.04
CA GLU A 87 19.81 -6.41 0.60
C GLU A 87 18.38 -6.81 0.30
N ALA A 88 17.44 -5.88 0.44
CA ALA A 88 16.03 -6.13 0.13
C ALA A 88 15.83 -6.44 -1.35
N LYS A 89 16.46 -5.69 -2.23
CA LYS A 89 16.40 -5.93 -3.67
C LYS A 89 16.93 -7.32 -4.03
N GLU A 90 18.09 -7.70 -3.49
CA GLU A 90 18.66 -9.01 -3.73
C GLU A 90 17.74 -10.14 -3.25
N ALA A 91 17.17 -10.00 -2.05
CA ALA A 91 16.27 -11.00 -1.50
C ALA A 91 15.00 -11.14 -2.36
N ILE A 92 14.42 -10.05 -2.81
CA ILE A 92 13.23 -10.06 -3.66
C ILE A 92 13.53 -10.69 -5.03
N GLU A 93 14.68 -10.41 -5.61
CA GLU A 93 15.09 -11.00 -6.87
C GLU A 93 15.27 -12.51 -6.78
N ARG A 94 15.69 -13.02 -5.62
CA ARG A 94 15.76 -14.46 -5.36
C ARG A 94 14.39 -15.11 -5.23
N MET A 95 13.39 -14.37 -4.79
CA MET A 95 12.01 -14.85 -4.64
C MET A 95 11.25 -14.88 -5.96
N MET A 96 11.75 -14.19 -6.95
CA MET A 96 11.18 -14.18 -8.30
C MET A 96 11.72 -15.35 -9.14
#